data_dc36f2fc2200b41b4228065d21ec22cc
#
_entry.id   dc36f2fc2200b41b4228065d21ec22cc
#
_cell.length_a   1.000
_cell.length_b   1.000
_cell.length_c   1.000
_cell.angle_alpha   90.00
_cell.angle_beta   90.00
_cell.angle_gamma   90.00
#
_symmetry.space_group_name_H-M   'P 1'
#
loop_
_entity.id
_entity.type
_entity.pdbx_description
1 polymer ?
#
loop_
_entity_poly.entity_id
_entity_poly.type
_entity_poly.pdbx_seq_one_letter_code
_entity_poly.pdbx_strand_id
1 'polypeptide(L)'
;MCVKAAQTGFVVLVLLQCCSAYKLVCYYTSWSQYREGDGSCFPDAIDRFLCTHIIYSFANISNDHIDTWEWNDVTLYGMLNTLKNRNPNLKTLLSVGGWNFGSQRFSKMASNTQSRQTFIKSVPPFLRTHGFDGLDLAWLYPGWRDKQHFTTLIKEMKAEFAKEAQPGKKQLLLSAAVSAGKVTIDSSYDIAQISEHLDFISIMTYDFHGAWRGTTGHHSPLFRGQEDASPDRYSNTDYAVGYMLRLGAPAGKLVMGIPAFGKSFTLASSETGVGAPISGPGIPGRFTKEAGTLAYYEPADPGESEAAGWSRS
;
A
#
# COMPACT_ATOMS: atom_id res chain seq x y z
N MET A 1 28.54 37.29 24.14
CA MET A 1 27.21 37.20 23.49
C MET A 1 27.17 36.29 22.28
N CYS A 2 28.24 36.05 21.52
CA CYS A 2 28.24 35.20 20.33
C CYS A 2 28.04 33.68 20.56
N VAL A 3 28.47 33.15 21.70
CA VAL A 3 28.41 31.69 21.96
C VAL A 3 26.96 31.20 22.20
N LYS A 4 26.12 32.02 22.84
CA LYS A 4 24.69 31.63 23.08
C LYS A 4 23.86 31.63 21.81
N ALA A 5 24.13 32.49 20.83
CA ALA A 5 23.41 32.51 19.55
C ALA A 5 23.76 31.32 18.67
N ALA A 6 25.02 30.85 18.70
CA ALA A 6 25.46 29.67 17.95
C ALA A 6 24.84 28.36 18.50
N GLN A 7 24.75 28.22 19.83
CA GLN A 7 24.11 27.06 20.45
C GLN A 7 22.59 26.99 20.18
N THR A 8 21.91 28.15 20.23
CA THR A 8 20.46 28.18 19.94
C THR A 8 20.18 27.88 18.46
N GLY A 9 21.03 28.38 17.53
CA GLY A 9 20.92 28.11 16.13
C GLY A 9 21.15 26.63 15.79
N PHE A 10 22.10 25.96 16.45
CA PHE A 10 22.38 24.56 16.28
C PHE A 10 21.25 23.67 16.82
N VAL A 11 20.68 23.99 17.98
CA VAL A 11 19.52 23.26 18.53
C VAL A 11 18.28 23.43 17.65
N VAL A 12 18.01 24.60 17.10
CA VAL A 12 16.89 24.84 16.17
C VAL A 12 17.10 24.09 14.85
N LEU A 13 18.32 24.03 14.31
CA LEU A 13 18.66 23.27 13.13
C LEU A 13 18.50 21.76 13.34
N VAL A 14 18.90 21.23 14.51
CA VAL A 14 18.74 19.82 14.86
C VAL A 14 17.26 19.48 15.07
N LEU A 15 16.47 20.37 15.70
CA LEU A 15 15.03 20.18 15.86
C LEU A 15 14.29 20.24 14.52
N LEU A 16 14.69 21.14 13.59
CA LEU A 16 14.13 21.17 12.23
C LEU A 16 14.48 19.93 11.41
N GLN A 17 15.65 19.34 11.60
CA GLN A 17 16.00 18.05 10.97
C GLN A 17 15.23 16.88 11.58
N CYS A 18 14.88 16.91 12.86
CA CYS A 18 14.05 15.88 13.50
C CYS A 18 12.57 15.96 13.08
N CYS A 19 12.06 17.10 12.62
CA CYS A 19 10.66 17.30 12.25
C CYS A 19 10.31 16.91 10.81
N SER A 20 11.27 16.50 9.96
CA SER A 20 11.01 16.32 8.51
C SER A 20 11.07 14.89 8.01
N ALA A 21 10.86 13.89 8.84
CA ALA A 21 11.15 12.50 8.48
C ALA A 21 9.94 11.54 8.47
N TYR A 22 8.70 11.99 8.48
CA TYR A 22 7.60 11.06 8.28
C TYR A 22 7.22 10.99 6.80
N LYS A 23 6.87 9.79 6.34
CA LYS A 23 6.25 9.57 5.04
C LYS A 23 4.75 9.37 5.24
N LEU A 24 3.95 10.20 4.59
CA LEU A 24 2.53 9.96 4.41
C LEU A 24 2.32 9.49 2.96
N VAL A 25 2.09 8.19 2.80
CA VAL A 25 1.95 7.54 1.51
C VAL A 25 0.48 7.26 1.25
N CYS A 26 -0.05 7.80 0.16
CA CYS A 26 -1.45 7.63 -0.23
C CYS A 26 -1.53 6.80 -1.52
N TYR A 27 -2.39 5.79 -1.54
CA TYR A 27 -2.68 5.01 -2.73
C TYR A 27 -3.91 5.59 -3.42
N TYR A 28 -3.73 6.06 -4.66
CA TYR A 28 -4.83 6.44 -5.56
C TYR A 28 -5.27 5.22 -6.37
N THR A 29 -6.56 4.92 -6.34
CA THR A 29 -7.14 3.78 -7.03
C THR A 29 -7.77 4.23 -8.35
N SER A 30 -7.20 3.79 -9.51
CA SER A 30 -7.64 4.23 -10.85
C SER A 30 -9.12 3.94 -11.12
N TRP A 31 -9.63 2.84 -10.57
CA TRP A 31 -11.05 2.44 -10.71
C TRP A 31 -12.03 3.34 -9.95
N SER A 32 -11.55 4.24 -9.09
CA SER A 32 -12.43 5.24 -8.45
C SER A 32 -13.09 6.17 -9.46
N GLN A 33 -12.54 6.31 -10.66
CA GLN A 33 -13.15 7.07 -11.76
C GLN A 33 -14.50 6.53 -12.19
N TYR A 34 -14.77 5.23 -11.98
CA TYR A 34 -16.01 4.57 -12.41
C TYR A 34 -17.12 4.59 -11.36
N ARG A 35 -16.85 5.14 -10.18
CA ARG A 35 -17.87 5.29 -9.14
C ARG A 35 -18.86 6.37 -9.51
N GLU A 36 -20.10 6.22 -9.05
CA GLU A 36 -21.17 7.16 -9.35
C GLU A 36 -21.09 8.45 -8.51
N GLY A 37 -21.47 9.58 -9.10
CA GLY A 37 -21.62 10.86 -8.39
C GLY A 37 -20.40 11.23 -7.54
N ASP A 38 -20.63 11.58 -6.28
CA ASP A 38 -19.59 12.04 -5.35
C ASP A 38 -18.56 10.94 -4.98
N GLY A 39 -18.83 9.69 -5.31
CA GLY A 39 -17.87 8.59 -5.15
C GLY A 39 -16.79 8.56 -6.23
N SER A 40 -17.00 9.24 -7.37
CA SER A 40 -16.02 9.33 -8.45
C SER A 40 -14.85 10.21 -8.05
N CYS A 41 -13.63 9.74 -8.29
CA CYS A 41 -12.42 10.49 -7.96
C CYS A 41 -11.40 10.39 -9.09
N PHE A 42 -10.98 11.55 -9.59
CA PHE A 42 -9.89 11.70 -10.55
C PHE A 42 -8.66 12.28 -9.85
N PRO A 43 -7.44 12.09 -10.39
CA PRO A 43 -6.21 12.54 -9.73
C PRO A 43 -6.14 14.05 -9.43
N ASP A 44 -6.78 14.88 -10.22
CA ASP A 44 -6.80 16.33 -10.06
C ASP A 44 -7.64 16.81 -8.85
N ALA A 45 -8.54 15.97 -8.35
CA ALA A 45 -9.30 16.21 -7.12
C ALA A 45 -8.46 16.00 -5.84
N ILE A 46 -7.28 15.40 -5.94
CA ILE A 46 -6.43 15.12 -4.77
C ILE A 46 -5.76 16.40 -4.29
N ASP A 47 -5.86 16.68 -2.98
CA ASP A 47 -5.06 17.75 -2.38
C ASP A 47 -3.57 17.37 -2.45
N ARG A 48 -2.82 18.13 -3.23
CA ARG A 48 -1.38 17.94 -3.47
C ARG A 48 -0.50 18.10 -2.23
N PHE A 49 -1.03 18.65 -1.14
CA PHE A 49 -0.31 18.82 0.14
C PHE A 49 -0.71 17.78 1.18
N LEU A 50 -1.73 16.95 0.90
CA LEU A 50 -2.20 15.92 1.83
C LEU A 50 -1.12 14.87 2.10
N CYS A 51 -0.43 14.41 1.05
CA CYS A 51 0.50 13.30 1.14
C CYS A 51 1.91 13.72 0.71
N THR A 52 2.93 13.07 1.26
CA THR A 52 4.33 13.22 0.81
C THR A 52 4.62 12.40 -0.44
N HIS A 53 3.90 11.26 -0.56
CA HIS A 53 3.99 10.33 -1.69
C HIS A 53 2.58 9.95 -2.12
N ILE A 54 2.32 9.93 -3.43
CA ILE A 54 1.09 9.36 -3.99
C ILE A 54 1.48 8.21 -4.91
N ILE A 55 0.87 7.06 -4.70
CA ILE A 55 1.08 5.85 -5.49
C ILE A 55 -0.16 5.62 -6.35
N TYR A 56 0.01 5.61 -7.67
CA TYR A 56 -1.05 5.29 -8.62
C TYR A 56 -1.23 3.77 -8.70
N SER A 57 -2.42 3.28 -8.52
CA SER A 57 -2.78 1.86 -8.56
C SER A 57 -3.78 1.58 -9.68
N PHE A 58 -3.48 0.74 -10.68
CA PHE A 58 -2.30 -0.06 -10.87
C PHE A 58 -1.85 -0.07 -12.33
N ALA A 59 -0.58 -0.35 -12.57
CA ALA A 59 -0.07 -0.72 -13.89
C ALA A 59 -0.11 -2.23 -14.10
N ASN A 60 0.03 -2.65 -15.34
CA ASN A 60 0.02 -4.03 -15.82
C ASN A 60 1.45 -4.54 -16.13
N ILE A 61 1.56 -5.85 -16.33
CA ILE A 61 2.69 -6.49 -17.01
C ILE A 61 2.14 -7.20 -18.24
N SER A 62 2.60 -6.80 -19.43
CA SER A 62 2.22 -7.37 -20.71
C SER A 62 3.47 -7.78 -21.48
N ASN A 63 3.56 -9.06 -21.92
CA ASN A 63 4.73 -9.58 -22.61
C ASN A 63 6.07 -9.27 -21.90
N ASP A 64 6.08 -9.44 -20.58
CA ASP A 64 7.21 -9.14 -19.69
C ASP A 64 7.66 -7.65 -19.71
N HIS A 65 6.82 -6.72 -20.11
CA HIS A 65 7.04 -5.26 -20.02
C HIS A 65 6.02 -4.63 -19.07
N ILE A 66 6.41 -3.54 -18.41
CA ILE A 66 5.44 -2.69 -17.73
C ILE A 66 4.52 -2.05 -18.77
N ASP A 67 3.22 -2.00 -18.47
CA ASP A 67 2.19 -1.50 -19.37
C ASP A 67 1.06 -0.83 -18.59
N THR A 68 0.19 -0.12 -19.27
CA THR A 68 -1.03 0.45 -18.71
C THR A 68 -2.03 -0.68 -18.38
N TRP A 69 -2.95 -0.41 -17.45
CA TRP A 69 -4.07 -1.30 -17.13
C TRP A 69 -5.37 -0.76 -17.70
N GLU A 70 -5.66 0.51 -17.44
CA GLU A 70 -6.88 1.17 -17.90
C GLU A 70 -6.65 1.84 -19.26
N TRP A 71 -7.71 1.95 -20.04
CA TRP A 71 -7.67 2.55 -21.38
C TRP A 71 -7.20 4.01 -21.40
N ASN A 72 -7.39 4.72 -20.29
CA ASN A 72 -7.07 6.14 -20.14
C ASN A 72 -5.94 6.42 -19.14
N ASP A 73 -5.18 5.40 -18.73
CA ASP A 73 -4.12 5.53 -17.73
C ASP A 73 -3.11 6.64 -18.07
N VAL A 74 -2.71 6.76 -19.34
CA VAL A 74 -1.76 7.80 -19.77
C VAL A 74 -2.30 9.20 -19.45
N THR A 75 -3.59 9.44 -19.64
CA THR A 75 -4.24 10.70 -19.26
C THR A 75 -4.23 10.90 -17.75
N LEU A 76 -4.59 9.86 -16.98
CA LEU A 76 -4.62 9.93 -15.51
C LEU A 76 -3.21 10.08 -14.91
N TYR A 77 -2.18 9.47 -15.50
CA TYR A 77 -0.78 9.69 -15.12
C TYR A 77 -0.38 11.16 -15.29
N GLY A 78 -0.81 11.77 -16.41
CA GLY A 78 -0.60 13.20 -16.65
C GLY A 78 -1.28 14.06 -15.58
N MET A 79 -2.56 13.80 -15.28
CA MET A 79 -3.31 14.50 -14.23
C MET A 79 -2.61 14.39 -12.88
N LEU A 80 -2.21 13.18 -12.46
CA LEU A 80 -1.52 12.95 -11.20
C LEU A 80 -0.20 13.73 -11.13
N ASN A 81 0.61 13.66 -12.16
CA ASN A 81 1.95 14.26 -12.17
C ASN A 81 1.93 15.78 -12.27
N THR A 82 0.82 16.40 -12.74
CA THR A 82 0.64 17.86 -12.70
C THR A 82 0.50 18.42 -11.29
N LEU A 83 0.14 17.60 -10.30
CA LEU A 83 0.12 18.02 -8.89
C LEU A 83 1.49 18.50 -8.40
N LYS A 84 2.57 17.94 -8.95
CA LYS A 84 3.96 18.33 -8.65
C LYS A 84 4.31 19.75 -9.10
N ASN A 85 3.60 20.31 -10.06
CA ASN A 85 3.82 21.69 -10.53
C ASN A 85 3.59 22.73 -9.42
N ARG A 86 2.71 22.39 -8.45
CA ARG A 86 2.39 23.24 -7.31
C ARG A 86 2.95 22.72 -5.98
N ASN A 87 3.41 21.45 -5.94
CA ASN A 87 4.13 20.86 -4.82
C ASN A 87 5.36 20.09 -5.32
N PRO A 88 6.50 20.75 -5.55
CA PRO A 88 7.70 20.09 -6.07
C PRO A 88 8.32 19.06 -5.11
N ASN A 89 7.88 19.01 -3.85
CA ASN A 89 8.31 18.00 -2.88
C ASN A 89 7.52 16.71 -2.97
N LEU A 90 6.31 16.74 -3.57
CA LEU A 90 5.48 15.57 -3.77
C LEU A 90 6.23 14.53 -4.63
N LYS A 91 6.17 13.27 -4.22
CA LYS A 91 6.64 12.12 -4.98
C LYS A 91 5.45 11.32 -5.51
N THR A 92 5.54 10.91 -6.75
CA THR A 92 4.54 10.03 -7.37
C THR A 92 5.20 8.73 -7.80
N LEU A 93 4.63 7.60 -7.40
CA LEU A 93 5.08 6.27 -7.80
C LEU A 93 3.97 5.59 -8.59
N LEU A 94 4.37 4.67 -9.48
CA LEU A 94 3.44 3.80 -10.19
C LEU A 94 3.50 2.42 -9.53
N SER A 95 2.36 1.93 -9.03
CA SER A 95 2.26 0.58 -8.49
C SER A 95 1.90 -0.41 -9.58
N VAL A 96 2.60 -1.54 -9.64
CA VAL A 96 2.32 -2.61 -10.59
C VAL A 96 1.79 -3.83 -9.87
N GLY A 97 0.70 -4.41 -10.38
CA GLY A 97 0.07 -5.60 -9.82
C GLY A 97 -1.27 -5.36 -9.17
N GLY A 98 -1.35 -5.59 -7.85
CA GLY A 98 -2.60 -5.56 -7.08
C GLY A 98 -3.34 -6.89 -7.05
N TRP A 99 -4.44 -6.95 -6.27
CA TRP A 99 -5.17 -8.20 -6.00
C TRP A 99 -5.70 -8.88 -7.28
N ASN A 100 -6.36 -8.11 -8.14
CA ASN A 100 -6.97 -8.61 -9.38
C ASN A 100 -5.96 -9.03 -10.44
N PHE A 101 -4.72 -8.56 -10.35
CA PHE A 101 -3.62 -8.97 -11.23
C PHE A 101 -3.25 -10.43 -11.00
N GLY A 102 -3.30 -10.89 -9.77
CA GLY A 102 -2.93 -12.22 -9.34
C GLY A 102 -1.41 -12.44 -9.27
N SER A 103 -1.00 -13.57 -8.70
CA SER A 103 0.41 -13.90 -8.48
C SER A 103 1.06 -14.56 -9.69
N GLN A 104 0.30 -15.26 -10.54
CA GLN A 104 0.86 -16.13 -11.61
C GLN A 104 1.69 -15.36 -12.64
N ARG A 105 1.24 -14.16 -13.04
CA ARG A 105 1.98 -13.34 -14.03
C ARG A 105 3.33 -12.88 -13.48
N PHE A 106 3.35 -12.46 -12.21
CA PHE A 106 4.60 -12.12 -11.52
C PHE A 106 5.52 -13.34 -11.42
N SER A 107 5.00 -14.49 -10.96
CA SER A 107 5.76 -15.72 -10.81
C SER A 107 6.43 -16.13 -12.13
N LYS A 108 5.67 -16.11 -13.23
CA LYS A 108 6.20 -16.41 -14.58
C LYS A 108 7.32 -15.43 -14.98
N MET A 109 7.10 -14.13 -14.82
CA MET A 109 8.08 -13.09 -15.18
C MET A 109 9.31 -13.16 -14.28
N ALA A 110 9.13 -13.28 -12.95
CA ALA A 110 10.23 -13.19 -11.99
C ALA A 110 11.10 -14.46 -11.92
N SER A 111 10.55 -15.65 -12.20
CA SER A 111 11.29 -16.92 -12.18
C SER A 111 12.25 -17.09 -13.36
N ASN A 112 11.97 -16.47 -14.50
CA ASN A 112 12.80 -16.55 -15.69
C ASN A 112 13.74 -15.32 -15.78
N THR A 113 15.04 -15.55 -15.90
CA THR A 113 16.03 -14.45 -15.95
C THR A 113 15.81 -13.51 -17.14
N GLN A 114 15.48 -14.05 -18.32
CA GLN A 114 15.25 -13.23 -19.51
C GLN A 114 13.99 -12.36 -19.36
N SER A 115 12.87 -12.96 -18.94
CA SER A 115 11.61 -12.26 -18.70
C SER A 115 11.78 -11.17 -17.62
N ARG A 116 12.46 -11.51 -16.53
CA ARG A 116 12.74 -10.58 -15.43
C ARG A 116 13.59 -9.40 -15.89
N GLN A 117 14.64 -9.63 -16.70
CA GLN A 117 15.47 -8.57 -17.24
C GLN A 117 14.73 -7.71 -18.27
N THR A 118 13.84 -8.30 -19.07
CA THR A 118 12.95 -7.58 -19.98
C THR A 118 12.05 -6.61 -19.20
N PHE A 119 11.41 -7.09 -18.15
CA PHE A 119 10.59 -6.26 -17.28
C PHE A 119 11.40 -5.13 -16.65
N ILE A 120 12.51 -5.45 -16.00
CA ILE A 120 13.37 -4.49 -15.30
C ILE A 120 13.80 -3.35 -16.22
N LYS A 121 14.25 -3.68 -17.44
CA LYS A 121 14.71 -2.68 -18.42
C LYS A 121 13.57 -1.84 -18.99
N SER A 122 12.35 -2.34 -19.01
CA SER A 122 11.18 -1.59 -19.50
C SER A 122 10.70 -0.53 -18.52
N VAL A 123 10.97 -0.69 -17.22
CA VAL A 123 10.43 0.17 -16.17
C VAL A 123 10.99 1.60 -16.19
N PRO A 124 12.32 1.86 -16.17
CA PRO A 124 12.82 3.23 -16.11
C PRO A 124 12.33 4.13 -17.24
N PRO A 125 12.39 3.74 -18.53
CA PRO A 125 11.91 4.59 -19.61
C PRO A 125 10.41 4.86 -19.51
N PHE A 126 9.61 3.86 -19.09
CA PHE A 126 8.17 4.02 -18.89
C PHE A 126 7.87 5.06 -17.79
N LEU A 127 8.50 4.91 -16.61
CA LEU A 127 8.32 5.85 -15.51
C LEU A 127 8.71 7.27 -15.88
N ARG A 128 9.83 7.43 -16.58
CA ARG A 128 10.32 8.76 -17.03
C ARG A 128 9.40 9.40 -18.05
N THR A 129 8.91 8.64 -19.02
CA THR A 129 7.98 9.13 -20.05
C THR A 129 6.71 9.67 -19.40
N HIS A 130 6.21 9.00 -18.34
CA HIS A 130 4.98 9.40 -17.66
C HIS A 130 5.20 10.28 -16.44
N GLY A 131 6.45 10.67 -16.14
CA GLY A 131 6.79 11.63 -15.09
C GLY A 131 6.73 11.09 -13.66
N PHE A 132 6.79 9.77 -13.46
CA PHE A 132 6.83 9.17 -12.12
C PHE A 132 8.23 9.24 -11.49
N ASP A 133 8.27 9.33 -10.16
CA ASP A 133 9.50 9.35 -9.37
C ASP A 133 9.96 7.94 -8.95
N GLY A 134 9.16 6.90 -9.19
CA GLY A 134 9.51 5.54 -8.79
C GLY A 134 8.45 4.50 -9.11
N LEU A 135 8.78 3.26 -8.74
CA LEU A 135 7.95 2.08 -8.86
C LEU A 135 7.54 1.58 -7.47
N ASP A 136 6.32 1.10 -7.34
CA ASP A 136 5.83 0.31 -6.22
C ASP A 136 5.48 -1.10 -6.71
N LEU A 137 5.93 -2.14 -6.01
CA LEU A 137 5.64 -3.52 -6.34
C LEU A 137 4.50 -4.04 -5.46
N ALA A 138 3.35 -4.29 -6.04
CA ALA A 138 2.17 -4.85 -5.37
C ALA A 138 1.95 -6.32 -5.79
N TRP A 139 2.94 -7.17 -5.59
CA TRP A 139 2.80 -8.61 -5.81
C TRP A 139 2.06 -9.26 -4.63
N LEU A 140 0.77 -9.55 -4.79
CA LEU A 140 -0.13 -10.04 -3.74
C LEU A 140 -0.58 -11.49 -4.02
N TYR A 141 0.17 -12.55 -3.58
CA TYR A 141 1.45 -12.47 -2.87
C TYR A 141 2.44 -13.43 -3.53
N PRO A 142 3.77 -13.21 -3.42
CA PRO A 142 4.73 -14.24 -3.76
C PRO A 142 4.49 -15.44 -2.83
N GLY A 143 4.43 -16.63 -3.39
CA GLY A 143 4.37 -17.84 -2.60
C GLY A 143 5.76 -18.26 -2.13
N TRP A 144 5.85 -19.33 -1.32
CA TRP A 144 7.12 -19.84 -0.82
C TRP A 144 8.15 -20.17 -1.92
N ARG A 145 7.67 -20.55 -3.12
CA ARG A 145 8.50 -20.81 -4.31
C ARG A 145 9.04 -19.52 -4.92
N ASP A 146 8.35 -18.41 -4.72
CA ASP A 146 8.67 -17.12 -5.32
C ASP A 146 9.38 -16.16 -4.37
N LYS A 147 9.58 -16.54 -3.11
CA LYS A 147 10.27 -15.72 -2.09
C LYS A 147 11.61 -15.22 -2.59
N GLN A 148 12.43 -16.12 -3.16
CA GLN A 148 13.75 -15.77 -3.70
C GLN A 148 13.62 -14.99 -5.02
N HIS A 149 12.62 -15.29 -5.85
CA HIS A 149 12.36 -14.54 -7.08
C HIS A 149 11.98 -13.09 -6.79
N PHE A 150 11.17 -12.85 -5.77
CA PHE A 150 10.81 -11.50 -5.32
C PHE A 150 12.03 -10.72 -4.80
N THR A 151 12.86 -11.35 -3.98
CA THR A 151 14.10 -10.76 -3.48
C THR A 151 15.04 -10.39 -4.64
N THR A 152 15.21 -11.29 -5.60
CA THR A 152 16.05 -11.08 -6.78
C THR A 152 15.53 -9.96 -7.66
N LEU A 153 14.20 -9.90 -7.89
CA LEU A 153 13.54 -8.85 -8.67
C LEU A 153 13.81 -7.46 -8.06
N ILE A 154 13.63 -7.32 -6.75
CA ILE A 154 13.89 -6.06 -6.02
C ILE A 154 15.35 -5.64 -6.13
N LYS A 155 16.28 -6.56 -5.88
CA LYS A 155 17.72 -6.31 -5.96
C LYS A 155 18.15 -5.85 -7.35
N GLU A 156 17.73 -6.58 -8.39
CA GLU A 156 18.08 -6.26 -9.77
C GLU A 156 17.40 -4.96 -10.24
N MET A 157 16.15 -4.69 -9.86
CA MET A 157 15.45 -3.44 -10.16
C MET A 157 16.16 -2.23 -9.51
N LYS A 158 16.57 -2.35 -8.24
CA LYS A 158 17.32 -1.27 -7.56
C LYS A 158 18.66 -1.01 -8.23
N ALA A 159 19.34 -2.05 -8.69
CA ALA A 159 20.60 -1.93 -9.43
C ALA A 159 20.39 -1.23 -10.79
N GLU A 160 19.28 -1.52 -11.49
CA GLU A 160 18.94 -0.84 -12.74
C GLU A 160 18.62 0.64 -12.52
N PHE A 161 17.88 0.97 -11.46
CA PHE A 161 17.62 2.37 -11.08
C PHE A 161 18.90 3.13 -10.72
N ALA A 162 19.88 2.45 -10.11
CA ALA A 162 21.18 3.05 -9.83
C ALA A 162 22.01 3.32 -11.11
N LYS A 163 21.95 2.42 -12.11
CA LYS A 163 22.61 2.62 -13.40
C LYS A 163 21.97 3.75 -14.21
N GLU A 164 20.63 3.86 -14.13
CA GLU A 164 19.87 4.87 -14.85
C GLU A 164 20.08 6.27 -14.27
N ALA A 165 20.39 6.37 -12.97
CA ALA A 165 20.70 7.62 -12.31
C ALA A 165 22.03 8.19 -12.80
N GLN A 166 22.00 9.42 -13.34
CA GLN A 166 23.17 10.15 -13.83
C GLN A 166 23.25 11.52 -13.13
N PRO A 167 24.39 12.20 -13.20
CA PRO A 167 24.49 13.57 -12.69
C PRO A 167 23.35 14.46 -13.20
N GLY A 168 22.59 15.06 -12.28
CA GLY A 168 21.42 15.88 -12.58
C GLY A 168 20.09 15.11 -12.68
N LYS A 169 20.11 13.77 -12.73
CA LYS A 169 18.93 12.90 -12.81
C LYS A 169 18.73 12.16 -11.48
N LYS A 170 17.70 12.53 -10.71
CA LYS A 170 17.39 11.85 -9.44
C LYS A 170 17.11 10.36 -9.66
N GLN A 171 17.68 9.51 -8.80
CA GLN A 171 17.40 8.08 -8.81
C GLN A 171 15.92 7.81 -8.57
N LEU A 172 15.37 6.84 -9.30
CA LEU A 172 14.00 6.37 -9.10
C LEU A 172 13.87 5.67 -7.74
N LEU A 173 12.73 5.91 -7.08
CA LEU A 173 12.35 5.23 -5.85
C LEU A 173 11.83 3.83 -6.15
N LEU A 174 12.08 2.91 -5.24
CA LEU A 174 11.54 1.55 -5.27
C LEU A 174 10.87 1.22 -3.94
N SER A 175 9.58 0.91 -3.96
CA SER A 175 8.84 0.45 -2.80
C SER A 175 8.11 -0.86 -3.09
N ALA A 176 7.57 -1.46 -2.05
CA ALA A 176 6.70 -2.63 -2.18
C ALA A 176 5.58 -2.61 -1.14
N ALA A 177 4.38 -3.01 -1.56
CA ALA A 177 3.28 -3.34 -0.68
C ALA A 177 3.39 -4.80 -0.24
N VAL A 178 3.43 -5.03 1.07
CA VAL A 178 3.65 -6.36 1.65
C VAL A 178 2.54 -6.74 2.63
N SER A 179 2.30 -8.04 2.78
CA SER A 179 1.33 -8.57 3.73
C SER A 179 1.71 -8.26 5.18
N ALA A 180 0.70 -8.04 6.03
CA ALA A 180 0.84 -7.98 7.48
C ALA A 180 0.60 -9.34 8.17
N GLY A 181 0.08 -10.32 7.46
CA GLY A 181 -0.19 -11.66 8.00
C GLY A 181 1.10 -12.46 8.22
N LYS A 182 1.33 -12.95 9.45
CA LYS A 182 2.54 -13.68 9.84
C LYS A 182 2.90 -14.82 8.88
N VAL A 183 1.92 -15.66 8.54
CA VAL A 183 2.13 -16.83 7.66
C VAL A 183 2.61 -16.38 6.27
N THR A 184 2.02 -15.32 5.72
CA THR A 184 2.41 -14.77 4.42
C THR A 184 3.78 -14.13 4.50
N ILE A 185 4.09 -13.39 5.58
CA ILE A 185 5.42 -12.81 5.78
C ILE A 185 6.49 -13.89 5.73
N ASP A 186 6.31 -14.97 6.50
CA ASP A 186 7.27 -16.06 6.60
C ASP A 186 7.50 -16.77 5.26
N SER A 187 6.42 -17.00 4.52
CA SER A 187 6.48 -17.74 3.25
C SER A 187 6.93 -16.91 2.06
N SER A 188 6.69 -15.58 2.08
CA SER A 188 6.78 -14.74 0.88
C SER A 188 7.98 -13.81 0.86
N TYR A 189 8.54 -13.41 2.01
CA TYR A 189 9.51 -12.33 2.04
C TYR A 189 10.78 -12.70 2.84
N ASP A 190 11.93 -12.34 2.27
CA ASP A 190 13.16 -12.19 3.02
C ASP A 190 13.29 -10.72 3.44
N ILE A 191 12.73 -10.41 4.60
CA ILE A 191 12.56 -9.03 5.06
C ILE A 191 13.90 -8.29 5.16
N ALA A 192 14.94 -8.96 5.69
CA ALA A 192 16.26 -8.35 5.80
C ALA A 192 16.79 -7.94 4.41
N GLN A 193 16.82 -8.88 3.46
CA GLN A 193 17.36 -8.64 2.13
C GLN A 193 16.55 -7.61 1.32
N ILE A 194 15.19 -7.71 1.31
CA ILE A 194 14.39 -6.75 0.55
C ILE A 194 14.50 -5.33 1.13
N SER A 195 14.65 -5.23 2.46
CA SER A 195 14.80 -3.93 3.13
C SER A 195 16.09 -3.19 2.76
N GLU A 196 17.14 -3.90 2.36
CA GLU A 196 18.39 -3.28 1.90
C GLU A 196 18.15 -2.45 0.61
N HIS A 197 17.30 -2.95 -0.26
CA HIS A 197 17.13 -2.42 -1.61
C HIS A 197 15.88 -1.54 -1.79
N LEU A 198 14.86 -1.68 -0.95
CA LEU A 198 13.67 -0.84 -0.97
C LEU A 198 13.92 0.51 -0.28
N ASP A 199 13.34 1.59 -0.80
CA ASP A 199 13.37 2.91 -0.19
C ASP A 199 12.35 3.01 0.96
N PHE A 200 11.22 2.31 0.84
CA PHE A 200 10.26 2.08 1.92
C PHE A 200 9.40 0.84 1.63
N ILE A 201 8.74 0.34 2.67
CA ILE A 201 7.91 -0.87 2.66
C ILE A 201 6.55 -0.50 3.21
N SER A 202 5.50 -0.58 2.39
CA SER A 202 4.12 -0.36 2.79
C SER A 202 3.55 -1.67 3.36
N ILE A 203 3.35 -1.73 4.67
CA ILE A 203 2.75 -2.89 5.33
C ILE A 203 1.24 -2.75 5.29
N MET A 204 0.54 -3.69 4.67
CA MET A 204 -0.93 -3.70 4.58
C MET A 204 -1.53 -4.19 5.90
N THR A 205 -1.50 -3.33 6.93
CA THR A 205 -1.97 -3.60 8.29
C THR A 205 -3.49 -3.48 8.41
N TYR A 206 -4.19 -4.17 7.52
CA TYR A 206 -5.64 -4.28 7.41
C TYR A 206 -6.01 -5.63 6.79
N ASP A 207 -7.31 -5.90 6.66
CA ASP A 207 -7.84 -7.19 6.24
C ASP A 207 -7.39 -8.36 7.14
N PHE A 208 -7.15 -8.08 8.42
CA PHE A 208 -6.88 -9.13 9.41
C PHE A 208 -8.12 -9.96 9.72
N HIS A 209 -9.32 -9.38 9.52
CA HIS A 209 -10.61 -10.03 9.73
C HIS A 209 -11.60 -9.63 8.61
N GLY A 210 -12.48 -10.55 8.25
CA GLY A 210 -13.52 -10.36 7.25
C GLY A 210 -14.49 -11.55 7.23
N ALA A 211 -15.46 -11.54 6.32
CA ALA A 211 -16.53 -12.53 6.26
C ALA A 211 -16.05 -14.00 6.15
N TRP A 212 -14.83 -14.22 5.67
CA TRP A 212 -14.20 -15.55 5.63
C TRP A 212 -13.94 -16.19 6.99
N ARG A 213 -14.07 -15.41 8.09
CA ARG A 213 -13.91 -15.91 9.48
C ARG A 213 -15.18 -16.50 10.06
N GLY A 214 -16.34 -16.21 9.49
CA GLY A 214 -17.63 -16.67 10.00
C GLY A 214 -18.14 -15.90 11.22
N THR A 215 -17.43 -14.89 11.67
CA THR A 215 -17.78 -14.01 12.80
C THR A 215 -17.49 -12.56 12.46
N THR A 216 -18.09 -11.64 13.21
CA THR A 216 -17.72 -10.22 13.18
C THR A 216 -16.35 -9.99 13.82
N GLY A 217 -15.62 -8.95 13.39
CA GLY A 217 -14.32 -8.59 13.97
C GLY A 217 -13.74 -7.32 13.38
N HIS A 218 -12.74 -6.75 14.05
CA HIS A 218 -12.01 -5.60 13.56
C HIS A 218 -11.01 -6.02 12.47
N HIS A 219 -11.09 -5.41 11.29
CA HIS A 219 -10.20 -5.77 10.19
C HIS A 219 -8.83 -5.07 10.24
N SER A 220 -8.68 -4.01 11.05
CA SER A 220 -7.41 -3.28 11.21
C SER A 220 -7.18 -2.88 12.67
N PRO A 221 -7.18 -3.84 13.63
CA PRO A 221 -6.94 -3.53 15.04
C PRO A 221 -5.49 -3.11 15.25
N LEU A 222 -5.28 -2.07 16.09
CA LEU A 222 -3.94 -1.63 16.45
C LEU A 222 -3.23 -2.65 17.34
N PHE A 223 -3.92 -3.16 18.37
CA PHE A 223 -3.40 -4.13 19.31
C PHE A 223 -4.24 -5.41 19.32
N ARG A 224 -3.69 -6.45 19.90
CA ARG A 224 -4.39 -7.71 20.13
C ARG A 224 -5.60 -7.49 21.04
N GLY A 225 -6.76 -8.00 20.63
CA GLY A 225 -7.96 -8.08 21.47
C GLY A 225 -7.81 -9.15 22.56
N GLN A 226 -8.62 -9.04 23.64
CA GLN A 226 -8.60 -10.01 24.73
C GLN A 226 -9.09 -11.39 24.27
N GLU A 227 -10.03 -11.42 23.33
CA GLU A 227 -10.63 -12.64 22.77
C GLU A 227 -9.76 -13.31 21.67
N ASP A 228 -8.67 -12.66 21.22
CA ASP A 228 -7.86 -13.18 20.12
C ASP A 228 -7.03 -14.38 20.57
N ALA A 229 -7.52 -15.58 20.28
CA ALA A 229 -6.80 -16.82 20.47
C ALA A 229 -5.82 -17.10 19.33
N SER A 230 -4.99 -18.13 19.41
CA SER A 230 -4.18 -18.57 18.28
C SER A 230 -5.09 -19.10 17.15
N PRO A 231 -4.90 -18.72 15.86
CA PRO A 231 -3.79 -17.90 15.32
C PRO A 231 -4.04 -16.37 15.33
N ASP A 232 -5.20 -15.90 15.74
CA ASP A 232 -5.62 -14.50 15.59
C ASP A 232 -4.83 -13.52 16.46
N ARG A 233 -4.14 -14.00 17.50
CA ARG A 233 -3.19 -13.19 18.31
C ARG A 233 -2.14 -12.45 17.49
N TYR A 234 -1.92 -12.83 16.22
CA TYR A 234 -0.95 -12.20 15.31
C TYR A 234 -1.61 -11.21 14.33
N SER A 235 -2.96 -11.15 14.33
CA SER A 235 -3.75 -10.39 13.36
C SER A 235 -4.01 -8.96 13.87
N ASN A 236 -2.94 -8.21 14.11
CA ASN A 236 -3.00 -6.81 14.52
C ASN A 236 -1.75 -6.04 14.06
N THR A 237 -1.87 -4.73 14.03
CA THR A 237 -0.85 -3.82 13.51
C THR A 237 0.43 -3.83 14.33
N ASP A 238 0.34 -3.79 15.66
CA ASP A 238 1.48 -3.81 16.58
C ASP A 238 2.33 -5.06 16.36
N TYR A 239 1.68 -6.23 16.30
CA TYR A 239 2.39 -7.48 16.01
C TYR A 239 3.08 -7.45 14.65
N ALA A 240 2.37 -7.05 13.59
CA ALA A 240 2.89 -7.06 12.23
C ALA A 240 4.12 -6.16 12.07
N VAL A 241 4.03 -4.91 12.56
CA VAL A 241 5.15 -3.95 12.51
C VAL A 241 6.32 -4.45 13.37
N GLY A 242 6.05 -4.86 14.62
CA GLY A 242 7.06 -5.43 15.51
C GLY A 242 7.72 -6.68 14.93
N TYR A 243 6.98 -7.49 14.18
CA TYR A 243 7.52 -8.67 13.51
C TYR A 243 8.47 -8.31 12.37
N MET A 244 8.09 -7.32 11.53
CA MET A 244 8.99 -6.81 10.48
C MET A 244 10.31 -6.26 11.05
N LEU A 245 10.23 -5.52 12.15
CA LEU A 245 11.43 -5.02 12.86
C LEU A 245 12.34 -6.17 13.35
N ARG A 246 11.75 -7.21 13.95
CA ARG A 246 12.50 -8.41 14.41
C ARG A 246 13.14 -9.17 13.26
N LEU A 247 12.55 -9.15 12.07
CA LEU A 247 13.09 -9.76 10.86
C LEU A 247 14.16 -8.89 10.16
N GLY A 248 14.51 -7.73 10.73
CA GLY A 248 15.61 -6.89 10.27
C GLY A 248 15.23 -5.69 9.43
N ALA A 249 13.94 -5.37 9.27
CA ALA A 249 13.54 -4.15 8.56
C ALA A 249 13.93 -2.91 9.39
N PRO A 250 14.61 -1.91 8.81
CA PRO A 250 14.85 -0.64 9.47
C PRO A 250 13.52 0.13 9.70
N ALA A 251 13.29 0.62 10.92
CA ALA A 251 12.07 1.34 11.28
C ALA A 251 11.74 2.52 10.33
N GLY A 252 12.76 3.28 9.92
CA GLY A 252 12.61 4.42 9.01
C GLY A 252 12.17 4.06 7.57
N LYS A 253 12.17 2.76 7.23
CA LYS A 253 11.67 2.25 5.94
C LYS A 253 10.26 1.68 6.01
N LEU A 254 9.71 1.44 7.20
CA LEU A 254 8.38 0.87 7.37
C LEU A 254 7.30 1.97 7.31
N VAL A 255 6.27 1.73 6.52
CA VAL A 255 5.07 2.56 6.42
C VAL A 255 3.89 1.69 6.82
N MET A 256 3.25 2.05 7.92
CA MET A 256 2.09 1.35 8.46
C MET A 256 0.84 1.71 7.66
N GLY A 257 0.10 0.72 7.18
CA GLY A 257 -1.12 0.91 6.40
C GLY A 257 -2.32 1.27 7.29
N ILE A 258 -3.07 2.28 6.87
CA ILE A 258 -4.34 2.69 7.48
C ILE A 258 -5.41 2.57 6.38
N PRO A 259 -6.44 1.71 6.55
CA PRO A 259 -7.47 1.55 5.53
C PRO A 259 -8.43 2.74 5.52
N ALA A 260 -8.77 3.21 4.33
CA ALA A 260 -9.86 4.17 4.11
C ALA A 260 -11.17 3.44 3.76
N PHE A 261 -11.36 2.24 4.29
CA PHE A 261 -12.56 1.40 4.12
C PHE A 261 -12.81 0.57 5.38
N GLY A 262 -14.04 0.07 5.52
CA GLY A 262 -14.46 -0.83 6.59
C GLY A 262 -14.99 -2.15 6.05
N LYS A 263 -15.08 -3.15 6.93
CA LYS A 263 -15.74 -4.43 6.63
C LYS A 263 -17.15 -4.43 7.24
N SER A 264 -18.12 -4.90 6.46
CA SER A 264 -19.50 -5.07 6.88
C SER A 264 -19.91 -6.53 6.83
N PHE A 265 -20.87 -6.90 7.67
CA PHE A 265 -21.26 -8.29 7.88
C PHE A 265 -22.79 -8.41 7.93
N THR A 266 -23.32 -9.53 7.44
CA THR A 266 -24.73 -9.92 7.66
C THR A 266 -24.76 -10.87 8.85
N LEU A 267 -25.43 -10.47 9.93
CA LEU A 267 -25.52 -11.26 11.18
C LEU A 267 -26.37 -12.51 10.97
N ALA A 268 -26.00 -13.60 11.64
CA ALA A 268 -26.78 -14.85 11.66
C ALA A 268 -27.72 -14.93 12.87
N SER A 269 -27.62 -14.03 13.83
CA SER A 269 -28.42 -13.99 15.06
C SER A 269 -28.67 -12.52 15.48
N SER A 270 -29.30 -12.34 16.62
CA SER A 270 -29.50 -11.02 17.24
C SER A 270 -28.26 -10.49 17.99
N GLU A 271 -27.18 -11.26 18.03
CA GLU A 271 -25.92 -10.81 18.62
C GLU A 271 -25.25 -9.82 17.68
N THR A 272 -24.78 -8.66 18.21
CA THR A 272 -24.21 -7.55 17.42
C THR A 272 -22.76 -7.22 17.79
N GLY A 273 -22.20 -7.88 18.82
CA GLY A 273 -20.84 -7.62 19.31
C GLY A 273 -19.75 -8.18 18.40
N VAL A 274 -18.49 -7.90 18.75
CA VAL A 274 -17.32 -8.55 18.16
C VAL A 274 -17.37 -10.04 18.51
N GLY A 275 -17.13 -10.90 17.51
CA GLY A 275 -17.27 -12.36 17.64
C GLY A 275 -18.67 -12.89 17.34
N ALA A 276 -19.67 -12.02 17.07
CA ALA A 276 -21.01 -12.45 16.71
C ALA A 276 -21.02 -13.31 15.43
N PRO A 277 -21.85 -14.39 15.37
CA PRO A 277 -21.91 -15.23 14.18
C PRO A 277 -22.52 -14.48 13.00
N ILE A 278 -21.99 -14.72 11.80
CA ILE A 278 -22.44 -14.10 10.56
C ILE A 278 -22.93 -15.15 9.56
N SER A 279 -23.86 -14.76 8.70
CA SER A 279 -24.33 -15.56 7.57
C SER A 279 -23.56 -15.23 6.28
N GLY A 280 -22.80 -14.11 6.25
CA GLY A 280 -22.00 -13.72 5.11
C GLY A 280 -21.51 -12.27 5.19
N PRO A 281 -20.91 -11.77 4.08
CA PRO A 281 -20.56 -10.36 3.99
C PRO A 281 -21.81 -9.47 4.03
N GLY A 282 -21.63 -8.22 4.44
CA GLY A 282 -22.68 -7.20 4.34
C GLY A 282 -23.02 -6.87 2.89
N ILE A 283 -24.14 -6.19 2.69
CA ILE A 283 -24.59 -5.77 1.36
C ILE A 283 -23.57 -4.80 0.72
N PRO A 284 -23.47 -4.78 -0.63
CA PRO A 284 -22.62 -3.85 -1.32
C PRO A 284 -23.01 -2.39 -1.04
N GLY A 285 -22.02 -1.54 -0.77
CA GLY A 285 -22.21 -0.11 -0.65
C GLY A 285 -22.62 0.56 -1.97
N ARG A 286 -23.19 1.75 -1.87
CA ARG A 286 -23.65 2.53 -3.03
C ARG A 286 -22.53 2.82 -4.03
N PHE A 287 -21.33 3.15 -3.55
CA PHE A 287 -20.21 3.57 -4.37
C PHE A 287 -19.20 2.44 -4.62
N THR A 288 -18.89 1.66 -3.59
CA THR A 288 -17.92 0.55 -3.72
C THR A 288 -18.48 -0.61 -4.52
N LYS A 289 -19.79 -0.87 -4.45
CA LYS A 289 -20.47 -2.01 -5.11
C LYS A 289 -19.86 -3.37 -4.74
N GLU A 290 -19.13 -3.45 -3.62
CA GLU A 290 -18.43 -4.66 -3.16
C GLU A 290 -19.07 -5.17 -1.86
N ALA A 291 -19.54 -6.42 -1.88
CA ALA A 291 -20.14 -7.05 -0.71
C ALA A 291 -19.12 -7.17 0.44
N GLY A 292 -19.52 -6.72 1.62
CA GLY A 292 -18.68 -6.77 2.82
C GLY A 292 -17.58 -5.72 2.89
N THR A 293 -17.56 -4.73 1.98
CA THR A 293 -16.58 -3.64 1.99
C THR A 293 -17.27 -2.31 1.73
N LEU A 294 -17.08 -1.34 2.60
CA LEU A 294 -17.60 0.01 2.47
C LEU A 294 -16.44 1.02 2.51
N ALA A 295 -16.43 1.98 1.60
CA ALA A 295 -15.49 3.09 1.69
C ALA A 295 -15.80 3.97 2.91
N TYR A 296 -14.81 4.68 3.44
CA TYR A 296 -14.96 5.53 4.63
C TYR A 296 -16.11 6.55 4.53
N TYR A 297 -16.40 7.02 3.33
CA TYR A 297 -17.46 7.98 3.06
C TYR A 297 -18.83 7.34 2.73
N GLU A 298 -18.94 6.00 2.75
CA GLU A 298 -20.22 5.30 2.65
C GLU A 298 -20.76 5.07 4.07
N PRO A 299 -21.63 5.97 4.59
CA PRO A 299 -22.29 5.68 5.86
C PRO A 299 -23.17 4.45 5.66
N ALA A 300 -23.23 3.60 6.66
CA ALA A 300 -24.32 2.64 6.78
C ALA A 300 -25.63 3.43 6.72
N ASP A 301 -26.56 3.01 5.86
CA ASP A 301 -27.88 3.65 5.75
C ASP A 301 -28.45 3.76 7.17
N PRO A 302 -28.95 4.94 7.63
CA PRO A 302 -29.54 5.08 8.96
C PRO A 302 -30.62 4.03 9.31
N GLY A 303 -31.32 3.48 8.27
CA GLY A 303 -32.26 2.36 8.42
C GLY A 303 -31.58 1.00 8.61
N GLU A 304 -30.29 0.86 8.29
CA GLU A 304 -29.49 -0.36 8.46
C GLU A 304 -28.54 -0.27 9.67
N SER A 305 -28.29 0.94 10.21
CA SER A 305 -27.37 1.18 11.32
C SER A 305 -27.85 0.57 12.65
N GLU A 306 -29.13 0.29 12.80
CA GLU A 306 -29.65 -0.46 13.95
C GLU A 306 -29.32 -1.96 13.87
N ALA A 307 -29.06 -2.48 12.66
CA ALA A 307 -28.65 -3.88 12.44
C ALA A 307 -27.13 -4.06 12.28
N ALA A 308 -26.40 -2.99 11.96
CA ALA A 308 -24.95 -3.00 11.84
C ALA A 308 -24.35 -2.26 13.04
N GLY A 309 -24.01 -2.96 14.11
CA GLY A 309 -23.40 -2.39 15.32
C GLY A 309 -22.07 -1.68 15.04
N TRP A 310 -22.13 -0.40 14.64
CA TRP A 310 -20.96 0.47 14.56
C TRP A 310 -20.62 0.93 15.98
N SER A 311 -19.62 0.32 16.60
CA SER A 311 -19.00 0.94 17.78
C SER A 311 -17.97 1.97 17.30
N ARG A 312 -18.25 3.26 17.56
CA ARG A 312 -17.23 4.30 17.53
C ARG A 312 -16.35 4.11 18.76
N SER A 313 -15.14 3.62 18.58
CA SER A 313 -14.10 3.64 19.60
C SER A 313 -13.14 4.80 19.35
#